data_174854aa4cf9e16bc70887b59f1399f6
#
_entry.id   174854aa4cf9e16bc70887b59f1399f6
#
_cell.length_a   1.000
_cell.length_b   1.000
_cell.length_c   1.000
_cell.angle_alpha   90.00
_cell.angle_beta   90.00
_cell.angle_gamma   90.00
#
_symmetry.space_group_name_H-M   'P 1'
#
loop_
_entity.id
_entity.type
_entity.pdbx_description
1 polymer ?
#
loop_
_entity_poly.entity_id
_entity_poly.type
_entity_poly.pdbx_seq_one_letter_code
_entity_poly.pdbx_strand_id
1 'polypeptide(L)'
;MAVIQRPRDGALLVSEETSPAGELFHRPLGGHVEFGEYARDTVHREFQEEIGQALTGVRLAGVLENIFPWGSATQHEIVFVFTAAFADEAAYEISEQLIADDQDGGRVIWRAPGEARLPLYPVGVAGLATPEDASSGLS
;
A
#
# COMPACT_ATOMS: atom_id res chain seq x y z
N MET A 1 -1.05 -6.06 -2.25
CA MET A 1 -1.05 -4.73 -1.63
C MET A 1 -2.13 -3.86 -2.25
N ALA A 2 -2.63 -2.91 -1.51
CA ALA A 2 -3.66 -2.02 -2.04
C ALA A 2 -3.28 -0.57 -1.80
N VAL A 3 -3.54 0.25 -2.80
CA VAL A 3 -3.32 1.68 -2.73
C VAL A 3 -4.66 2.35 -2.45
N ILE A 4 -4.72 3.07 -1.34
CA ILE A 4 -5.90 3.84 -0.94
C ILE A 4 -5.54 5.31 -1.09
N GLN A 5 -6.29 6.02 -1.91
CA GLN A 5 -6.05 7.44 -2.12
C GLN A 5 -7.15 8.24 -1.44
N ARG A 6 -6.76 9.19 -0.59
CA ARG A 6 -7.74 9.99 0.13
C ARG A 6 -8.38 10.99 -0.85
N PRO A 7 -9.71 11.00 -0.94
CA PRO A 7 -10.37 11.80 -1.98
C PRO A 7 -10.10 13.30 -1.90
N ARG A 8 -10.01 13.85 -0.69
CA ARG A 8 -9.95 15.31 -0.57
C ARG A 8 -8.63 15.92 -1.00
N ASP A 9 -7.53 15.15 -0.96
CA ASP A 9 -6.23 15.72 -1.26
C ASP A 9 -5.30 14.79 -2.03
N GLY A 10 -5.73 13.58 -2.33
CA GLY A 10 -4.92 12.65 -3.10
C GLY A 10 -3.81 11.98 -2.33
N ALA A 11 -3.76 12.14 -1.00
CA ALA A 11 -2.75 11.49 -0.20
C ALA A 11 -2.92 9.98 -0.24
N LEU A 12 -1.82 9.25 -0.16
CA LEU A 12 -1.82 7.79 -0.22
C LEU A 12 -1.63 7.20 1.17
N LEU A 13 -2.38 6.17 1.47
CA LEU A 13 -2.22 5.45 2.73
C LEU A 13 -0.98 4.57 2.63
N VAL A 14 -0.05 4.77 3.53
CA VAL A 14 1.22 4.02 3.52
C VAL A 14 1.62 3.64 4.93
N SER A 15 2.45 2.61 5.03
CA SER A 15 3.16 2.35 6.28
C SER A 15 4.56 2.95 6.14
N GLU A 16 5.04 3.53 7.24
CA GLU A 16 6.40 4.04 7.30
C GLU A 16 7.25 2.98 7.96
N GLU A 17 8.29 2.54 7.27
CA GLU A 17 9.08 1.41 7.70
C GLU A 17 10.56 1.74 7.63
N THR A 18 11.37 0.93 8.32
CA THR A 18 12.82 1.12 8.36
C THR A 18 13.48 -0.11 7.78
N SER A 19 14.41 0.10 6.85
CA SER A 19 15.16 -1.00 6.27
C SER A 19 16.22 -1.51 7.25
N PRO A 20 16.82 -2.69 7.00
CA PRO A 20 17.91 -3.16 7.85
C PRO A 20 19.08 -2.20 7.93
N ALA A 21 19.26 -1.35 6.91
CA ALA A 21 20.31 -0.33 6.91
C ALA A 21 19.91 0.92 7.69
N GLY A 22 18.71 0.96 8.25
CA GLY A 22 18.25 2.10 9.03
C GLY A 22 17.60 3.20 8.21
N GLU A 23 17.28 2.94 6.95
CA GLU A 23 16.68 3.94 6.09
C GLU A 23 15.16 3.86 6.14
N LEU A 24 14.52 5.01 6.27
CA LEU A 24 13.06 5.08 6.27
C LEU A 24 12.52 5.05 4.85
N PHE A 25 11.38 4.41 4.69
CA PHE A 25 10.69 4.40 3.41
C PHE A 25 9.21 4.19 3.64
N HIS A 26 8.41 4.45 2.61
CA HIS A 26 6.97 4.25 2.64
C HIS A 26 6.58 3.13 1.68
N ARG A 27 5.54 2.41 2.04
CA ARG A 27 4.95 1.42 1.14
C ARG A 27 3.45 1.32 1.42
N PRO A 28 2.63 1.06 0.39
CA PRO A 28 1.22 0.81 0.63
C PRO A 28 1.04 -0.45 1.47
N LEU A 29 -0.09 -0.54 2.15
CA LEU A 29 -0.37 -1.67 3.02
C LEU A 29 -0.64 -2.93 2.22
N GLY A 30 -0.29 -4.05 2.80
CA GLY A 30 -0.56 -5.34 2.22
C GLY A 30 0.34 -6.38 2.85
N GLY A 31 0.09 -7.62 2.52
CA GLY A 31 0.84 -8.73 3.06
C GLY A 31 1.01 -9.82 2.02
N HIS A 32 1.55 -10.93 2.46
CA HIS A 32 1.82 -12.04 1.57
C HIS A 32 0.56 -12.83 1.30
N VAL A 33 0.39 -13.22 0.03
CA VAL A 33 -0.68 -14.12 -0.36
C VAL A 33 -0.38 -15.50 0.23
N GLU A 34 -1.36 -16.07 0.91
CA GLU A 34 -1.18 -17.38 1.50
C GLU A 34 -1.58 -18.44 0.49
N PHE A 35 -1.02 -19.62 0.67
CA PHE A 35 -1.34 -20.72 -0.23
C PHE A 35 -2.84 -20.97 -0.24
N GLY A 36 -3.42 -21.04 -1.44
CA GLY A 36 -4.86 -21.25 -1.60
C GLY A 36 -5.69 -20.00 -1.51
N GLU A 37 -5.06 -18.83 -1.35
CA GLU A 37 -5.77 -17.58 -1.21
C GLU A 37 -5.60 -16.75 -2.49
N TYR A 38 -6.68 -16.16 -2.97
CA TYR A 38 -6.55 -15.23 -4.09
C TYR A 38 -5.97 -13.91 -3.60
N ALA A 39 -5.17 -13.27 -4.43
CA ALA A 39 -4.54 -12.00 -4.07
C ALA A 39 -5.56 -10.93 -3.66
N ARG A 40 -6.72 -10.90 -4.32
CA ARG A 40 -7.78 -9.97 -3.94
C ARG A 40 -8.26 -10.21 -2.52
N ASP A 41 -8.40 -11.47 -2.14
CA ASP A 41 -8.86 -11.79 -0.78
C ASP A 41 -7.79 -11.47 0.26
N THR A 42 -6.52 -11.61 -0.12
CA THR A 42 -5.42 -11.22 0.75
C THR A 42 -5.55 -9.75 1.14
N VAL A 43 -5.86 -8.89 0.18
CA VAL A 43 -5.98 -7.46 0.43
C VAL A 43 -7.06 -7.19 1.47
N HIS A 44 -8.23 -7.81 1.32
CA HIS A 44 -9.31 -7.63 2.29
C HIS A 44 -8.89 -8.12 3.67
N ARG A 45 -8.26 -9.28 3.74
CA ARG A 45 -7.86 -9.87 5.01
C ARG A 45 -6.82 -9.02 5.71
N GLU A 46 -5.79 -8.59 4.96
CA GLU A 46 -4.71 -7.82 5.56
C GLU A 46 -5.18 -6.48 6.09
N PHE A 47 -6.04 -5.79 5.37
CA PHE A 47 -6.54 -4.51 5.86
C PHE A 47 -7.39 -4.70 7.12
N GLN A 48 -8.16 -5.78 7.18
CA GLN A 48 -8.94 -6.06 8.38
C GLN A 48 -8.02 -6.37 9.55
N GLU A 49 -6.98 -7.17 9.33
CA GLU A 49 -6.07 -7.57 10.40
C GLU A 49 -5.20 -6.40 10.86
N GLU A 50 -4.70 -5.61 9.93
CA GLU A 50 -3.72 -4.58 10.28
C GLU A 50 -4.35 -3.31 10.83
N ILE A 51 -5.44 -2.86 10.27
CA ILE A 51 -6.03 -1.60 10.67
C ILE A 51 -7.54 -1.67 10.90
N GLY A 52 -8.13 -2.86 10.81
CA GLY A 52 -9.55 -3.04 11.13
C GLY A 52 -10.50 -2.38 10.16
N GLN A 53 -10.11 -2.22 8.89
CA GLN A 53 -10.93 -1.52 7.92
C GLN A 53 -11.36 -2.43 6.79
N ALA A 54 -12.63 -2.31 6.42
CA ALA A 54 -13.18 -2.98 5.25
C ALA A 54 -12.94 -2.11 4.02
N LEU A 55 -12.73 -2.77 2.89
CA LEU A 55 -12.50 -2.11 1.62
C LEU A 55 -13.64 -2.31 0.65
N THR A 56 -13.79 -1.39 -0.28
CA THR A 56 -14.75 -1.50 -1.37
C THR A 56 -14.06 -1.10 -2.67
N GLY A 57 -14.64 -1.53 -3.78
CA GLY A 57 -14.11 -1.15 -5.09
C GLY A 57 -12.72 -1.68 -5.37
N VAL A 58 -12.38 -2.83 -4.85
CA VAL A 58 -11.04 -3.42 -5.02
C VAL A 58 -10.85 -3.82 -6.48
N ARG A 59 -9.83 -3.24 -7.13
CA ARG A 59 -9.56 -3.49 -8.54
C ARG A 59 -8.07 -3.66 -8.76
N LEU A 60 -7.70 -4.65 -9.57
CA LEU A 60 -6.28 -4.87 -9.88
C LEU A 60 -5.79 -3.72 -10.76
N ALA A 61 -4.75 -3.04 -10.30
CA ALA A 61 -4.15 -1.94 -11.05
C ALA A 61 -2.94 -2.39 -11.83
N GLY A 62 -2.21 -3.38 -11.33
CA GLY A 62 -1.05 -3.89 -12.04
C GLY A 62 -0.27 -4.89 -11.20
N VAL A 63 0.78 -5.41 -11.82
CA VAL A 63 1.67 -6.37 -11.17
C VAL A 63 3.07 -5.82 -11.31
N LEU A 64 3.81 -5.77 -10.21
CA LEU A 64 5.18 -5.28 -10.21
C LEU A 64 6.11 -6.40 -9.77
N GLU A 65 7.28 -6.44 -10.38
CA GLU A 65 8.31 -7.39 -9.98
C GLU A 65 9.49 -6.60 -9.44
N ASN A 66 9.90 -6.91 -8.21
CA ASN A 66 10.98 -6.19 -7.55
C ASN A 66 12.10 -7.12 -7.15
N ILE A 67 13.31 -6.67 -7.40
CA ILE A 67 14.51 -7.35 -6.92
C ILE A 67 15.31 -6.29 -6.19
N PHE A 68 15.57 -6.49 -4.91
CA PHE A 68 16.21 -5.46 -4.13
C PHE A 68 17.01 -6.07 -2.97
N PRO A 69 18.05 -5.35 -2.50
CA PRO A 69 18.79 -5.82 -1.34
C PRO A 69 17.99 -5.60 -0.06
N TRP A 70 18.12 -6.53 0.87
CA TRP A 70 17.48 -6.39 2.18
C TRP A 70 18.41 -7.04 3.19
N GLY A 71 19.22 -6.21 3.87
CA GLY A 71 20.28 -6.72 4.72
C GLY A 71 21.35 -7.39 3.88
N SER A 72 21.72 -8.61 4.21
CA SER A 72 22.74 -9.35 3.47
C SER A 72 22.15 -10.21 2.36
N ALA A 73 20.84 -10.17 2.17
CA ALA A 73 20.16 -11.02 1.20
C ALA A 73 19.62 -10.17 0.05
N THR A 74 19.32 -10.85 -1.04
CA THR A 74 18.59 -10.24 -2.15
C THR A 74 17.16 -10.77 -2.11
N GLN A 75 16.21 -9.87 -2.13
CA GLN A 75 14.80 -10.22 -2.14
C GLN A 75 14.26 -10.09 -3.56
N HIS A 76 13.38 -11.02 -3.91
CA HIS A 76 12.73 -11.00 -5.21
C HIS A 76 11.24 -11.25 -4.95
N GLU A 77 10.40 -10.30 -5.33
CA GLU A 77 8.97 -10.45 -5.07
C GLU A 77 8.15 -10.01 -6.27
N ILE A 78 6.98 -10.61 -6.39
CA ILE A 78 5.98 -10.22 -7.38
C ILE A 78 4.81 -9.67 -6.58
N VAL A 79 4.43 -8.43 -6.86
CA VAL A 79 3.43 -7.73 -6.07
C VAL A 79 2.20 -7.44 -6.93
N PHE A 80 1.06 -7.96 -6.50
CA PHE A 80 -0.22 -7.61 -7.11
C PHE A 80 -0.69 -6.32 -6.44
N VAL A 81 -0.85 -5.27 -7.22
CA VAL A 81 -1.23 -3.95 -6.71
C VAL A 81 -2.68 -3.67 -7.08
N PHE A 82 -3.49 -3.45 -6.06
CA PHE A 82 -4.89 -3.11 -6.24
C PHE A 82 -5.11 -1.65 -5.85
N THR A 83 -6.13 -1.04 -6.44
CA THR A 83 -6.67 0.20 -5.91
C THR A 83 -7.97 -0.12 -5.21
N ALA A 84 -8.30 0.63 -4.18
CA ALA A 84 -9.51 0.39 -3.41
C ALA A 84 -9.89 1.64 -2.64
N ALA A 85 -11.05 1.61 -2.02
CA ALA A 85 -11.52 2.70 -1.16
C ALA A 85 -11.93 2.10 0.17
N PHE A 86 -11.90 2.93 1.22
CA PHE A 86 -12.45 2.49 2.50
C PHE A 86 -13.97 2.46 2.41
N ALA A 87 -14.55 1.41 2.97
CA ALA A 87 -16.00 1.32 3.05
C ALA A 87 -16.57 2.35 4.03
N ASP A 88 -15.84 2.64 5.10
CA ASP A 88 -16.23 3.62 6.11
C ASP A 88 -15.46 4.91 5.84
N GLU A 89 -16.18 5.97 5.44
CA GLU A 89 -15.53 7.22 5.11
C GLU A 89 -14.82 7.87 6.30
N ALA A 90 -15.21 7.54 7.51
CA ALA A 90 -14.54 8.06 8.69
C ALA A 90 -13.08 7.60 8.76
N ALA A 91 -12.76 6.50 8.10
CA ALA A 91 -11.38 6.00 8.11
C ALA A 91 -10.41 6.97 7.45
N TYR A 92 -10.89 7.81 6.53
CA TYR A 92 -10.02 8.78 5.88
C TYR A 92 -9.59 9.92 6.83
N GLU A 93 -10.28 10.06 7.96
CA GLU A 93 -9.96 11.12 8.92
C GLU A 93 -8.97 10.66 9.99
N ILE A 94 -8.61 9.40 10.01
CA ILE A 94 -7.62 8.91 10.96
C ILE A 94 -6.24 9.29 10.43
N SER A 95 -5.57 10.20 11.11
CA SER A 95 -4.31 10.73 10.58
C SER A 95 -3.13 9.79 10.77
N GLU A 96 -3.19 8.95 11.79
CA GLU A 96 -2.08 8.02 12.07
C GLU A 96 -2.59 6.88 12.94
N GLN A 97 -2.09 5.67 12.69
CA GLN A 97 -2.41 4.55 13.54
C GLN A 97 -1.29 3.51 13.46
N LEU A 98 -1.23 2.63 14.44
CA LEU A 98 -0.24 1.57 14.45
C LEU A 98 -0.84 0.32 13.83
N ILE A 99 0.02 -0.46 13.17
CA ILE A 99 -0.41 -1.73 12.61
C ILE A 99 -0.57 -2.70 13.76
N ALA A 100 -1.73 -3.37 13.82
CA ALA A 100 -2.02 -4.33 14.86
C ALA A 100 -1.03 -5.49 14.77
N ASP A 101 -0.56 -5.93 15.93
CA ASP A 101 0.35 -7.08 16.05
C ASP A 101 1.69 -6.92 15.34
N ASP A 102 2.05 -5.69 14.99
CA ASP A 102 3.35 -5.44 14.38
C ASP A 102 4.36 -5.19 15.49
N GLN A 103 5.27 -6.14 15.69
CA GLN A 103 6.25 -6.03 16.73
C GLN A 103 7.25 -4.91 16.48
N ASP A 104 7.41 -4.51 15.23
CA ASP A 104 8.32 -3.43 14.88
C ASP A 104 7.66 -2.07 14.98
N GLY A 105 6.39 -2.02 15.34
CA GLY A 105 5.70 -0.77 15.56
C GLY A 105 5.43 0.02 14.30
N GLY A 106 5.09 -0.66 13.22
CA GLY A 106 4.79 0.01 11.96
C GLY A 106 3.71 1.05 12.10
N ARG A 107 3.90 2.17 11.42
CA ARG A 107 3.03 3.34 11.51
C ARG A 107 2.33 3.53 10.18
N VAL A 108 1.02 3.72 10.20
CA VAL A 108 0.24 3.97 9.00
C VAL A 108 -0.12 5.44 8.98
N ILE A 109 0.25 6.11 7.90
CA ILE A 109 0.05 7.54 7.74
C ILE A 109 -0.41 7.84 6.32
N TRP A 110 -0.74 9.10 6.08
CA TRP A 110 -1.10 9.58 4.76
C TRP A 110 0.10 10.28 4.15
N ARG A 111 0.56 9.75 3.01
CA ARG A 111 1.69 10.34 2.29
C ARG A 111 1.16 11.38 1.32
N ALA A 112 1.62 12.62 1.45
CA ALA A 112 1.16 13.70 0.60
C ALA A 112 1.56 13.48 -0.86
N PRO A 113 0.72 13.91 -1.80
CA PRO A 113 1.14 13.90 -3.21
C PRO A 113 2.41 14.74 -3.36
N GLY A 114 3.34 14.23 -4.13
CA GLY A 114 4.59 14.97 -4.33
C GLY A 114 5.61 14.83 -3.22
N GLU A 115 5.32 14.00 -2.20
CA GLU A 115 6.32 13.75 -1.17
C GLU A 115 7.58 13.20 -1.81
N ALA A 116 8.72 13.83 -1.55
CA ALA A 116 9.99 13.44 -2.16
C ALA A 116 11.07 13.12 -1.15
N ARG A 117 10.81 13.32 0.16
CA ARG A 117 11.85 13.08 1.16
C ARG A 117 12.11 11.61 1.42
N LEU A 118 11.05 10.81 1.36
CA LEU A 118 11.17 9.37 1.56
C LEU A 118 10.71 8.64 0.32
N PRO A 119 11.41 7.56 -0.05
CA PRO A 119 10.98 6.79 -1.22
C PRO A 119 9.71 6.02 -0.96
N LEU A 120 8.99 5.74 -2.03
CA LEU A 120 7.79 4.92 -2.00
C LEU A 120 8.10 3.63 -2.76
N TYR A 121 8.00 2.51 -2.08
CA TYR A 121 8.25 1.20 -2.68
C TYR A 121 6.98 0.37 -2.70
N PRO A 122 6.85 -0.58 -3.62
CA PRO A 122 7.81 -0.93 -4.66
C PRO A 122 7.89 0.13 -5.73
N VAL A 123 9.04 0.16 -6.41
CA VAL A 123 9.25 1.11 -7.49
C VAL A 123 8.16 0.90 -8.54
N GLY A 124 7.56 1.99 -8.98
CA GLY A 124 6.48 1.94 -9.96
C GLY A 124 5.09 1.99 -9.36
N VAL A 125 4.95 1.80 -8.05
CA VAL A 125 3.62 1.73 -7.45
C VAL A 125 2.91 3.07 -7.54
N ALA A 126 3.64 4.18 -7.49
CA ALA A 126 3.00 5.49 -7.56
C ALA A 126 2.25 5.68 -8.86
N GLY A 127 2.77 5.16 -9.96
CA GLY A 127 2.10 5.27 -11.24
C GLY A 127 0.81 4.47 -11.31
N LEU A 128 0.71 3.42 -10.53
CA LEU A 128 -0.50 2.61 -10.48
C LEU A 128 -1.56 3.22 -9.58
N ALA A 129 -1.15 4.13 -8.71
CA ALA A 129 -2.10 4.77 -7.80
C ALA A 129 -2.99 5.76 -8.51
N THR A 130 -2.51 6.36 -9.57
CA THR A 130 -3.27 7.36 -10.28
C THR A 130 -4.33 6.68 -11.12
N PRO A 131 -5.54 7.05 -10.94
CA PRO A 131 -6.56 6.44 -11.73
C PRO A 131 -6.39 6.89 -13.11
N GLU A 132 -6.16 6.28 -13.94
CA GLU A 132 -5.92 6.69 -15.14
C GLU A 132 -6.74 7.20 -15.74
N ASP A 133 -6.85 7.55 -15.72
CA ASP A 133 -7.45 8.00 -16.20
C ASP A 133 -8.10 7.53 -17.02
N ALA A 134 -8.66 7.41 -16.49
CA ALA A 134 -9.59 7.03 -17.17
C ALA A 134 -9.68 7.73 -18.30
N SER A 135 -9.27 8.71 -18.16
CA SER A 135 -9.36 9.52 -19.13
C SER A 135 -8.81 9.03 -20.23
N SER A 136 -7.87 8.65 -20.10
CA SER A 136 -7.27 8.37 -21.16
C SER A 136 -7.88 7.31 -21.74
N GLY A 137 -8.33 6.88 -21.17
CA GLY A 137 -8.78 5.94 -21.73
C GLY A 137 -9.54 5.95 -22.77
N LEU A 138 -9.56 6.52 -22.79
CA LEU A 138 -9.99 6.37 -23.52
C LEU A 138 -9.87 6.43 -24.33
N SER A 139 -9.63 6.59 -24.20
CA SER A 139 -9.33 6.55 -24.95
C SER A 139 -9.37 6.04 -25.38
#